data_f7612b8e67260bd5be74c73698e697e2
#
_entry.id   f7612b8e67260bd5be74c73698e697e2
#
_cell.length_a   1.000
_cell.length_b   1.000
_cell.length_c   1.000
_cell.angle_alpha   90.00
_cell.angle_beta   90.00
_cell.angle_gamma   90.00
#
_symmetry.space_group_name_H-M   'P 1'
#
loop_
_entity.id
_entity.type
_entity.pdbx_description
1 polymer ?
#
loop_
_entity_poly.entity_id
_entity_poly.type
_entity_poly.pdbx_seq_one_letter_code
_entity_poly.pdbx_strand_id
1 'polypeptide(L)'
;DLYMEGMSGFDTAKALAERKSEARIIFLTSNESLVFDSFEYQPFYFLRKENYTEVLPKVMARLKTVLNQNGTFLLDGKNEKESIAVSSICYVASDKHNVVIYTTKYSYEVRKTMTETLKQLEPYDFVRIHKQYLVNLKYVKKVNMRDETVLLMNDTVLDMSRRCKDTVLERFTQYQRNMNGAV
;
A
#
# COMPACT_ATOMS: atom_id res chain seq x y z
N ASP A 1 -25.54 -1.95 -2.37
CA ASP A 1 -26.68 -1.90 -1.44
C ASP A 1 -26.99 -3.29 -0.88
N LEU A 2 -27.65 -3.34 0.26
CA LEU A 2 -28.09 -4.60 0.87
C LEU A 2 -29.46 -5.05 0.36
N TYR A 3 -30.37 -4.12 0.15
CA TYR A 3 -31.69 -4.40 -0.40
C TYR A 3 -31.75 -3.99 -1.86
N MET A 4 -31.86 -5.00 -2.73
CA MET A 4 -32.03 -4.83 -4.17
C MET A 4 -33.05 -5.85 -4.69
N GLU A 5 -33.78 -5.52 -5.74
CA GLU A 5 -34.64 -6.50 -6.41
C GLU A 5 -33.78 -7.66 -6.97
N GLY A 6 -34.19 -8.87 -6.70
CA GLY A 6 -33.44 -10.07 -7.11
C GLY A 6 -32.41 -10.51 -6.08
N MET A 7 -31.13 -10.39 -6.38
CA MET A 7 -30.02 -10.81 -5.50
C MET A 7 -29.68 -9.70 -4.49
N SER A 8 -29.73 -10.02 -3.20
CA SER A 8 -29.34 -9.09 -2.13
C SER A 8 -27.82 -8.88 -2.05
N GLY A 9 -27.40 -7.82 -1.33
CA GLY A 9 -25.97 -7.61 -1.03
C GLY A 9 -25.36 -8.76 -0.23
N PHE A 10 -26.12 -9.39 0.66
CA PHE A 10 -25.68 -10.57 1.40
C PHE A 10 -25.53 -11.80 0.51
N ASP A 11 -26.48 -12.05 -0.41
CA ASP A 11 -26.38 -13.15 -1.37
C ASP A 11 -25.14 -12.98 -2.27
N THR A 12 -24.86 -11.74 -2.67
CA THR A 12 -23.64 -11.40 -3.42
C THR A 12 -22.38 -11.70 -2.60
N ALA A 13 -22.35 -11.31 -1.33
CA ALA A 13 -21.23 -11.56 -0.44
C ALA A 13 -20.99 -13.06 -0.25
N LYS A 14 -22.07 -13.83 -0.06
CA LYS A 14 -22.03 -15.27 0.06
C LYS A 14 -21.48 -15.94 -1.21
N ALA A 15 -21.97 -15.55 -2.38
CA ALA A 15 -21.50 -16.07 -3.65
C ALA A 15 -20.00 -15.77 -3.90
N LEU A 16 -19.51 -14.60 -3.47
CA LEU A 16 -18.08 -14.25 -3.53
C LEU A 16 -17.25 -15.12 -2.58
N ALA A 17 -17.74 -15.37 -1.36
CA ALA A 17 -17.06 -16.23 -0.40
C ALA A 17 -16.97 -17.70 -0.89
N GLU A 18 -18.06 -18.25 -1.43
CA GLU A 18 -18.10 -19.59 -2.02
C GLU A 18 -17.10 -19.76 -3.18
N ARG A 19 -16.89 -18.70 -3.96
CA ARG A 19 -15.91 -18.66 -5.05
C ARG A 19 -14.48 -18.40 -4.57
N LYS A 20 -14.24 -18.30 -3.25
CA LYS A 20 -12.94 -17.95 -2.64
C LYS A 20 -12.36 -16.65 -3.24
N SER A 21 -13.22 -15.68 -3.53
CA SER A 21 -12.82 -14.39 -4.09
C SER A 21 -11.99 -13.60 -3.06
N GLU A 22 -10.90 -12.97 -3.51
CA GLU A 22 -10.10 -12.05 -2.69
C GLU A 22 -10.71 -10.63 -2.62
N ALA A 23 -11.88 -10.42 -3.21
CA ALA A 23 -12.58 -9.14 -3.21
C ALA A 23 -12.83 -8.65 -1.77
N ARG A 24 -12.59 -7.37 -1.53
CA ARG A 24 -12.93 -6.72 -0.26
C ARG A 24 -14.31 -6.10 -0.38
N ILE A 25 -15.21 -6.55 0.46
CA ILE A 25 -16.62 -6.14 0.44
C ILE A 25 -16.79 -4.90 1.31
N ILE A 26 -17.40 -3.87 0.75
CA ILE A 26 -17.87 -2.69 1.49
C ILE A 26 -19.37 -2.63 1.29
N PHE A 27 -20.14 -2.75 2.37
CA PHE A 27 -21.57 -2.57 2.33
C PHE A 27 -21.95 -1.09 2.42
N LEU A 28 -22.94 -0.68 1.65
CA LEU A 28 -23.53 0.66 1.70
C LEU A 28 -25.05 0.52 1.89
N THR A 29 -25.57 1.05 2.99
CA THR A 29 -27.03 0.94 3.30
C THR A 29 -27.51 2.09 4.19
N SER A 30 -28.81 2.35 4.18
CA SER A 30 -29.49 3.21 5.17
C SER A 30 -29.96 2.45 6.40
N ASN A 31 -29.92 1.12 6.41
CA ASN A 31 -30.40 0.31 7.52
C ASN A 31 -29.26 -0.17 8.43
N GLU A 32 -29.14 0.45 9.61
CA GLU A 32 -28.12 0.13 10.60
C GLU A 32 -28.32 -1.22 11.30
N SER A 33 -29.56 -1.72 11.37
CA SER A 33 -29.86 -2.98 12.04
C SER A 33 -29.15 -4.18 11.41
N LEU A 34 -28.77 -4.05 10.12
CA LEU A 34 -28.10 -5.10 9.36
C LEU A 34 -26.58 -5.16 9.57
N VAL A 35 -26.00 -4.25 10.36
CA VAL A 35 -24.55 -4.26 10.63
C VAL A 35 -24.14 -5.56 11.28
N PHE A 36 -24.91 -6.05 12.26
CA PHE A 36 -24.59 -7.30 12.97
C PHE A 36 -24.68 -8.52 12.05
N ASP A 37 -25.67 -8.59 11.18
CA ASP A 37 -25.82 -9.68 10.22
C ASP A 37 -24.70 -9.65 9.15
N SER A 38 -24.13 -8.48 8.89
CA SER A 38 -23.04 -8.33 7.94
C SER A 38 -21.72 -8.95 8.40
N PHE A 39 -21.49 -9.11 9.70
CA PHE A 39 -20.24 -9.66 10.23
C PHE A 39 -19.99 -11.11 9.80
N GLU A 40 -21.02 -11.89 9.52
CA GLU A 40 -20.89 -13.24 8.98
C GLU A 40 -20.08 -13.26 7.67
N TYR A 41 -20.19 -12.20 6.87
CA TYR A 41 -19.51 -12.08 5.57
C TYR A 41 -18.16 -11.38 5.65
N GLN A 42 -17.67 -11.05 6.85
CA GLN A 42 -16.38 -10.40 7.10
C GLN A 42 -16.12 -9.19 6.17
N PRO A 43 -17.05 -8.21 6.10
CA PRO A 43 -16.86 -7.07 5.20
C PRO A 43 -15.63 -6.26 5.63
N PHE A 44 -14.99 -5.62 4.65
CA PHE A 44 -13.90 -4.69 4.93
C PHE A 44 -14.41 -3.46 5.67
N TYR A 45 -15.61 -2.99 5.32
CA TYR A 45 -16.25 -1.85 5.97
C TYR A 45 -17.76 -1.82 5.72
N PHE A 46 -18.46 -1.04 6.55
CA PHE A 46 -19.88 -0.78 6.46
C PHE A 46 -20.11 0.73 6.40
N LEU A 47 -20.68 1.23 5.29
CA LEU A 47 -20.95 2.63 5.07
C LEU A 47 -22.46 2.91 5.20
N ARG A 48 -22.79 4.02 5.86
CA ARG A 48 -24.17 4.53 5.91
C ARG A 48 -24.42 5.50 4.76
N LYS A 49 -25.57 5.41 4.11
CA LYS A 49 -25.94 6.31 3.02
C LYS A 49 -26.01 7.78 3.44
N GLU A 50 -26.29 8.06 4.72
CA GLU A 50 -26.43 9.43 5.25
C GLU A 50 -25.11 10.21 5.26
N ASN A 51 -23.98 9.51 5.50
CA ASN A 51 -22.69 10.17 5.68
C ASN A 51 -21.54 9.55 4.85
N TYR A 52 -21.87 8.72 3.85
CA TYR A 52 -20.85 7.99 3.10
C TYR A 52 -19.84 8.90 2.38
N THR A 53 -20.26 10.10 1.95
CA THR A 53 -19.37 11.05 1.25
C THR A 53 -18.22 11.54 2.13
N GLU A 54 -18.41 11.64 3.44
CA GLU A 54 -17.39 12.05 4.41
C GLU A 54 -16.49 10.88 4.81
N VAL A 55 -17.09 9.68 4.91
CA VAL A 55 -16.41 8.48 5.42
C VAL A 55 -15.66 7.73 4.31
N LEU A 56 -16.22 7.70 3.09
CA LEU A 56 -15.67 6.94 1.95
C LEU A 56 -14.18 7.25 1.66
N PRO A 57 -13.72 8.52 1.66
CA PRO A 57 -12.30 8.80 1.41
C PRO A 57 -11.37 8.12 2.42
N LYS A 58 -11.76 8.08 3.70
CA LYS A 58 -10.99 7.43 4.77
C LYS A 58 -10.97 5.91 4.58
N VAL A 59 -12.12 5.32 4.24
CA VAL A 59 -12.25 3.88 3.98
C VAL A 59 -11.42 3.48 2.76
N MET A 60 -11.45 4.27 1.69
CA MET A 60 -10.65 4.01 0.49
C MET A 60 -9.14 4.14 0.74
N ALA A 61 -8.70 5.10 1.56
CA ALA A 61 -7.31 5.21 1.97
C ALA A 61 -6.85 3.97 2.75
N ARG A 62 -7.68 3.48 3.68
CA ARG A 62 -7.42 2.24 4.44
C ARG A 62 -7.41 1.01 3.52
N LEU A 63 -8.37 0.91 2.60
CA LEU A 63 -8.43 -0.19 1.63
C LEU A 63 -7.17 -0.21 0.76
N LYS A 64 -6.74 0.94 0.26
CA LYS A 64 -5.48 1.07 -0.50
C LYS A 64 -4.28 0.56 0.30
N THR A 65 -4.18 0.91 1.58
CA THR A 65 -3.10 0.43 2.45
C THR A 65 -3.11 -1.10 2.59
N VAL A 66 -4.30 -1.70 2.78
CA VAL A 66 -4.43 -3.17 2.91
C VAL A 66 -4.11 -3.87 1.59
N LEU A 67 -4.59 -3.35 0.45
CA LEU A 67 -4.30 -3.92 -0.86
C LEU A 67 -2.81 -3.81 -1.21
N ASN A 68 -2.18 -2.69 -0.85
CA ASN A 68 -0.74 -2.49 -1.05
C ASN A 68 0.13 -3.45 -0.22
N GLN A 69 -0.38 -4.03 0.86
CA GLN A 69 0.34 -5.04 1.62
C GLN A 69 0.43 -6.39 0.91
N ASN A 70 -0.48 -6.68 -0.02
CA ASN A 70 -0.58 -7.96 -0.73
C ASN A 70 0.08 -7.93 -2.12
N GLY A 71 0.69 -6.80 -2.52
CA GLY A 71 1.41 -6.70 -3.79
C GLY A 71 2.63 -7.63 -3.85
N THR A 72 2.90 -8.18 -5.03
CA THR A 72 4.12 -8.94 -5.31
C THR A 72 5.00 -8.22 -6.32
N PHE A 73 6.31 -8.29 -6.13
CA PHE A 73 7.31 -7.79 -7.05
C PHE A 73 8.03 -8.97 -7.68
N LEU A 74 8.07 -9.01 -9.03
CA LEU A 74 8.74 -10.08 -9.76
C LEU A 74 10.22 -9.76 -9.92
N LEU A 75 11.04 -10.70 -9.44
CA LEU A 75 12.47 -10.74 -9.64
C LEU A 75 12.74 -11.56 -10.91
N ASP A 76 13.12 -10.89 -11.98
CA ASP A 76 13.48 -11.56 -13.23
C ASP A 76 14.98 -11.92 -13.21
N GLY A 77 15.31 -13.11 -12.72
CA GLY A 77 16.64 -13.72 -12.86
C GLY A 77 16.84 -14.32 -14.26
N LYS A 78 18.10 -14.62 -14.63
CA LYS A 78 18.41 -15.19 -15.94
C LYS A 78 17.72 -16.53 -16.23
N ASN A 79 17.51 -17.36 -15.22
CA ASN A 79 16.93 -18.71 -15.35
C ASN A 79 15.79 -18.99 -14.39
N GLU A 80 15.49 -18.08 -13.46
CA GLU A 80 14.49 -18.24 -12.42
C GLU A 80 13.65 -16.99 -12.29
N LYS A 81 12.36 -17.16 -12.06
CA LYS A 81 11.43 -16.09 -11.72
C LYS A 81 11.02 -16.30 -10.27
N GLU A 82 11.41 -15.38 -9.41
CA GLU A 82 11.00 -15.35 -8.02
C GLU A 82 10.06 -14.17 -7.78
N SER A 83 9.11 -14.33 -6.89
CA SER A 83 8.25 -13.22 -6.47
C SER A 83 8.46 -12.94 -4.98
N ILE A 84 8.61 -11.67 -4.64
CA ILE A 84 8.70 -11.22 -3.26
C ILE A 84 7.51 -10.33 -2.91
N ALA A 85 7.07 -10.38 -1.65
CA ALA A 85 6.04 -9.47 -1.18
C ALA A 85 6.55 -8.02 -1.21
N VAL A 86 5.84 -7.12 -1.87
CA VAL A 86 6.20 -5.69 -1.90
C VAL A 86 6.28 -5.12 -0.48
N SER A 87 5.42 -5.60 0.42
CA SER A 87 5.42 -5.21 1.83
C SER A 87 6.71 -5.56 2.59
N SER A 88 7.55 -6.46 2.06
CA SER A 88 8.85 -6.81 2.64
C SER A 88 9.99 -5.90 2.17
N ILE A 89 9.80 -5.16 1.07
CA ILE A 89 10.82 -4.28 0.49
C ILE A 89 10.94 -3.01 1.33
N CYS A 90 12.13 -2.75 1.87
CA CYS A 90 12.44 -1.57 2.67
C CYS A 90 12.83 -0.39 1.79
N TYR A 91 13.77 -0.61 0.88
CA TYR A 91 14.24 0.38 -0.07
C TYR A 91 14.91 -0.29 -1.28
N VAL A 92 15.14 0.50 -2.32
CA VAL A 92 15.85 0.09 -3.52
C VAL A 92 17.00 1.06 -3.76
N ALA A 93 18.18 0.52 -4.06
CA ALA A 93 19.36 1.30 -4.44
C ALA A 93 19.76 1.01 -5.89
N SER A 94 20.24 2.03 -6.63
CA SER A 94 20.85 1.80 -7.95
C SER A 94 22.27 1.31 -7.82
N ASP A 95 22.62 0.30 -8.59
CA ASP A 95 24.01 -0.15 -8.77
C ASP A 95 24.31 -0.29 -10.26
N LYS A 96 25.05 0.67 -10.83
CA LYS A 96 25.44 0.75 -12.25
C LYS A 96 24.22 0.60 -13.18
N HIS A 97 24.05 -0.59 -13.78
CA HIS A 97 22.95 -0.91 -14.71
C HIS A 97 21.83 -1.73 -14.07
N ASN A 98 21.96 -2.01 -12.75
CA ASN A 98 21.04 -2.82 -11.99
C ASN A 98 20.43 -1.99 -10.85
N VAL A 99 19.44 -2.56 -10.19
CA VAL A 99 18.95 -2.11 -8.91
C VAL A 99 19.13 -3.23 -7.89
N VAL A 100 19.47 -2.86 -6.66
CA VAL A 100 19.48 -3.76 -5.52
C VAL A 100 18.25 -3.49 -4.67
N ILE A 101 17.42 -4.50 -4.48
CA ILE A 101 16.19 -4.46 -3.69
C ILE A 101 16.52 -4.99 -2.29
N TYR A 102 16.42 -4.12 -1.29
CA TYR A 102 16.65 -4.48 0.10
C TYR A 102 15.33 -4.77 0.80
N THR A 103 15.18 -6.00 1.26
CA THR A 103 14.02 -6.45 2.04
C THR A 103 14.35 -6.51 3.52
N THR A 104 13.37 -6.88 4.34
CA THR A 104 13.55 -7.09 5.78
C THR A 104 14.51 -8.23 6.11
N LYS A 105 14.81 -9.13 5.16
CA LYS A 105 15.63 -10.33 5.39
C LYS A 105 16.82 -10.46 4.43
N TYR A 106 16.61 -10.13 3.15
CA TYR A 106 17.55 -10.39 2.07
C TYR A 106 17.70 -9.16 1.17
N SER A 107 18.72 -9.19 0.32
CA SER A 107 18.87 -8.26 -0.80
C SER A 107 18.93 -9.03 -2.12
N TYR A 108 18.34 -8.43 -3.17
CA TYR A 108 18.24 -9.02 -4.50
C TYR A 108 18.75 -8.04 -5.54
N GLU A 109 19.67 -8.48 -6.39
CA GLU A 109 20.12 -7.71 -7.53
C GLU A 109 19.23 -8.02 -8.76
N VAL A 110 18.68 -7.00 -9.39
CA VAL A 110 17.76 -7.14 -10.50
C VAL A 110 18.19 -6.22 -11.66
N ARG A 111 18.18 -6.75 -12.88
CA ARG A 111 18.49 -5.98 -14.08
C ARG A 111 17.29 -5.12 -14.50
N LYS A 112 17.08 -4.03 -13.79
CA LYS A 112 16.05 -3.02 -14.06
C LYS A 112 16.62 -1.64 -13.82
N THR A 113 16.03 -0.65 -14.48
CA THR A 113 16.35 0.76 -14.18
C THR A 113 15.56 1.23 -12.94
N MET A 114 16.06 2.26 -12.27
CA MET A 114 15.38 2.90 -11.16
C MET A 114 13.98 3.44 -11.56
N THR A 115 13.84 3.90 -12.81
CA THR A 115 12.57 4.43 -13.32
C THR A 115 11.54 3.33 -13.54
N GLU A 116 11.92 2.18 -14.10
CA GLU A 116 11.04 1.01 -14.25
C GLU A 116 10.62 0.47 -12.88
N THR A 117 11.57 0.41 -11.95
CA THR A 117 11.31 -0.04 -10.58
C THR A 117 10.35 0.89 -9.85
N LEU A 118 10.55 2.21 -9.98
CA LEU A 118 9.63 3.20 -9.40
C LEU A 118 8.20 3.03 -9.95
N LYS A 119 8.05 2.90 -11.27
CA LYS A 119 6.73 2.72 -11.90
C LYS A 119 5.97 1.50 -11.36
N GLN A 120 6.70 0.42 -11.02
CA GLN A 120 6.10 -0.79 -10.43
C GLN A 120 5.78 -0.62 -8.94
N LEU A 121 6.59 0.14 -8.19
CA LEU A 121 6.50 0.26 -6.74
C LEU A 121 5.72 1.51 -6.26
N GLU A 122 5.53 2.52 -7.12
CA GLU A 122 4.83 3.77 -6.77
C GLU A 122 3.41 3.55 -6.22
N PRO A 123 2.59 2.60 -6.73
CA PRO A 123 1.28 2.30 -6.17
C PRO A 123 1.33 1.79 -4.72
N TYR A 124 2.47 1.32 -4.25
CA TYR A 124 2.69 0.68 -2.94
C TYR A 124 3.40 1.59 -1.92
N ASP A 125 3.17 2.89 -2.00
CA ASP A 125 3.72 3.90 -1.09
C ASP A 125 5.25 4.00 -1.11
N PHE A 126 5.87 3.74 -2.27
CA PHE A 126 7.27 4.05 -2.51
C PHE A 126 7.43 5.48 -3.01
N VAL A 127 8.50 6.12 -2.57
CA VAL A 127 8.88 7.46 -3.02
C VAL A 127 10.36 7.51 -3.39
N ARG A 128 10.68 8.25 -4.46
CA ARG A 128 12.06 8.50 -4.85
C ARG A 128 12.64 9.62 -3.99
N ILE A 129 13.67 9.32 -3.22
CA ILE A 129 14.36 10.30 -2.36
C ILE A 129 15.64 10.83 -2.99
N HIS A 130 16.26 10.03 -3.88
CA HIS A 130 17.49 10.38 -4.58
C HIS A 130 17.52 9.75 -5.98
N LYS A 131 18.43 10.17 -6.86
CA LYS A 131 18.63 9.47 -8.14
C LYS A 131 18.97 7.98 -7.95
N GLN A 132 19.57 7.65 -6.81
CA GLN A 132 20.01 6.29 -6.46
C GLN A 132 19.08 5.56 -5.49
N TYR A 133 18.07 6.22 -4.89
CA TYR A 133 17.28 5.59 -3.83
C TYR A 133 15.77 5.77 -4.01
N LEU A 134 15.03 4.65 -3.87
CA LEU A 134 13.60 4.61 -3.62
C LEU A 134 13.37 4.04 -2.23
N VAL A 135 12.48 4.61 -1.45
CA VAL A 135 12.15 4.11 -0.11
C VAL A 135 10.67 3.76 -0.01
N ASN A 136 10.37 2.72 0.73
CA ASN A 136 9.02 2.38 1.13
C ASN A 136 8.67 3.21 2.39
N LEU A 137 7.63 4.04 2.31
CA LEU A 137 7.22 4.93 3.40
C LEU A 137 6.87 4.18 4.69
N LYS A 138 6.45 2.91 4.57
CA LYS A 138 6.21 2.02 5.71
C LYS A 138 7.44 1.86 6.62
N TYR A 139 8.63 1.89 6.05
CA TYR A 139 9.89 1.68 6.79
C TYR A 139 10.61 2.99 7.11
N VAL A 140 10.04 4.14 6.78
CA VAL A 140 10.63 5.44 7.14
C VAL A 140 10.35 5.75 8.60
N LYS A 141 11.42 5.88 9.40
CA LYS A 141 11.38 6.28 10.82
C LYS A 141 11.38 7.79 10.96
N LYS A 142 12.21 8.48 10.16
CA LYS A 142 12.38 9.93 10.23
C LYS A 142 12.86 10.50 8.91
N VAL A 143 12.32 11.66 8.52
CA VAL A 143 12.84 12.50 7.43
C VAL A 143 13.56 13.70 8.05
N ASN A 144 14.85 13.86 7.77
CA ASN A 144 15.64 14.99 8.24
C ASN A 144 15.84 16.00 7.10
N MET A 145 15.10 17.09 7.16
CA MET A 145 15.13 18.15 6.14
C MET A 145 16.41 18.97 6.19
N ARG A 146 17.05 19.09 7.36
CA ARG A 146 18.27 19.86 7.56
C ARG A 146 19.48 19.11 6.98
N ASP A 147 19.61 17.84 7.35
CA ASP A 147 20.75 16.99 6.97
C ASP A 147 20.53 16.30 5.62
N GLU A 148 19.35 16.52 4.98
CA GLU A 148 19.00 15.94 3.69
C GLU A 148 19.08 14.40 3.70
N THR A 149 18.54 13.76 4.76
CA THR A 149 18.59 12.31 4.93
C THR A 149 17.23 11.74 5.31
N VAL A 150 17.08 10.44 5.03
CA VAL A 150 15.95 9.62 5.49
C VAL A 150 16.50 8.49 6.34
N LEU A 151 16.01 8.38 7.58
CA LEU A 151 16.33 7.29 8.50
C LEU A 151 15.24 6.22 8.40
N LEU A 152 15.64 4.98 8.17
CA LEU A 152 14.74 3.83 8.13
C LEU A 152 14.60 3.16 9.50
N MET A 153 13.60 2.28 9.65
CA MET A 153 13.31 1.54 10.89
C MET A 153 14.44 0.58 11.31
N ASN A 154 15.25 0.14 10.34
CA ASN A 154 16.45 -0.68 10.58
C ASN A 154 17.73 0.14 10.79
N ASP A 155 17.57 1.43 11.13
CA ASP A 155 18.62 2.42 11.36
C ASP A 155 19.54 2.72 10.14
N THR A 156 19.16 2.26 8.94
CA THR A 156 19.82 2.69 7.70
C THR A 156 19.54 4.16 7.43
N VAL A 157 20.59 4.94 7.16
CA VAL A 157 20.50 6.34 6.75
C VAL A 157 20.76 6.45 5.26
N LEU A 158 19.85 7.07 4.53
CA LEU A 158 19.95 7.28 3.09
C LEU A 158 19.95 8.77 2.75
N ASP A 159 20.80 9.17 1.82
CA ASP A 159 20.86 10.55 1.35
C ASP A 159 19.60 10.90 0.52
N MET A 160 19.10 12.10 0.75
CA MET A 160 17.96 12.66 0.03
C MET A 160 18.40 13.85 -0.81
N SER A 161 18.01 13.89 -2.08
CA SER A 161 18.35 15.05 -2.93
C SER A 161 17.46 16.25 -2.60
N ARG A 162 18.02 17.47 -2.73
CA ARG A 162 17.28 18.72 -2.50
C ARG A 162 15.99 18.81 -3.32
N ARG A 163 16.00 18.29 -4.55
CA ARG A 163 14.84 18.31 -5.45
C ARG A 163 13.69 17.40 -4.98
N CYS A 164 13.98 16.42 -4.14
CA CYS A 164 12.98 15.46 -3.66
C CYS A 164 12.39 15.87 -2.30
N LYS A 165 12.95 16.86 -1.60
CA LYS A 165 12.59 17.20 -0.22
C LYS A 165 11.09 17.41 -0.02
N ASP A 166 10.51 18.32 -0.81
CA ASP A 166 9.09 18.69 -0.64
C ASP A 166 8.17 17.53 -0.94
N THR A 167 8.43 16.79 -2.04
CA THR A 167 7.66 15.59 -2.40
C THR A 167 7.77 14.50 -1.33
N VAL A 168 8.97 14.28 -0.78
CA VAL A 168 9.18 13.27 0.26
C VAL A 168 8.46 13.64 1.54
N LEU A 169 8.54 14.89 1.97
CA LEU A 169 7.86 15.38 3.16
C LEU A 169 6.34 15.29 3.02
N GLU A 170 5.81 15.74 1.89
CA GLU A 170 4.38 15.67 1.58
C GLU A 170 3.87 14.22 1.61
N ARG A 171 4.52 13.33 0.85
CA ARG A 171 4.16 11.91 0.76
C ARG A 171 4.25 11.21 2.11
N PHE A 172 5.29 11.48 2.89
CA PHE A 172 5.46 10.90 4.23
C PHE A 172 4.40 11.41 5.21
N THR A 173 4.11 12.70 5.20
CA THR A 173 3.05 13.30 6.05
C THR A 173 1.68 12.72 5.69
N GLN A 174 1.38 12.60 4.40
CA GLN A 174 0.14 12.00 3.93
C GLN A 174 0.03 10.52 4.33
N TYR A 175 1.12 9.76 4.19
CA TYR A 175 1.19 8.36 4.64
C TYR A 175 0.89 8.24 6.12
N GLN A 176 1.52 9.06 6.97
CA GLN A 176 1.28 9.05 8.42
C GLN A 176 -0.16 9.42 8.79
N ARG A 177 -0.76 10.42 8.11
CA ARG A 177 -2.17 10.78 8.32
C ARG A 177 -3.11 9.63 7.98
N ASN A 178 -2.85 8.93 6.89
CA ASN A 178 -3.66 7.77 6.48
C ASN A 178 -3.56 6.62 7.49
N MET A 179 -2.39 6.44 8.11
CA MET A 179 -2.19 5.40 9.14
C MET A 179 -2.82 5.78 10.48
N ASN A 180 -2.72 7.05 10.90
CA ASN A 180 -3.23 7.53 12.19
C ASN A 180 -4.73 7.88 12.14
N GLY A 181 -5.31 8.15 10.97
CA GLY A 181 -6.74 8.39 10.77
C GLY A 181 -7.58 7.11 10.64
N ALA A 182 -6.97 5.95 10.87
CA ALA A 182 -7.60 4.62 10.80
C ALA A 182 -8.04 4.07 12.17
N VAL A 183 -8.15 4.95 13.19
CA VAL A 183 -8.74 4.66 14.53
C VAL A 183 -10.13 5.25 14.58
#